data_4948549f9ed5b79df8f0220f2b98383c
#
_entry.id   4948549f9ed5b79df8f0220f2b98383c
#
_cell.length_a   1.000
_cell.length_b   1.000
_cell.length_c   1.000
_cell.angle_alpha   90.00
_cell.angle_beta   90.00
_cell.angle_gamma   90.00
#
_symmetry.space_group_name_H-M   'P 1'
#
loop_
_entity.id
_entity.type
_entity.pdbx_description
1 polymer ?
#
loop_
_entity_poly.entity_id
_entity_poly.type
_entity_poly.pdbx_seq_one_letter_code
_entity_poly.pdbx_strand_id
1 'polypeptide(L)'
;MRRVSVAERTVKTVSSVTVVAFISASIWAAANATSVVATADQLAAAQQMILTLHDTVHVLRTQVLYDAARVDSAPDMIMPVAGLVTSQFTRSRFHPLLQIFRPHRGVDLTAPFGTKIVAPAVATVTFVGWKMGDGLTVELTHTGGVTTLYGHCREALVRVGQRVHAGQAIATVGSSGLATGPHVHFEVMMHGTPIDPLRYLSASHDSTTAVAEKLRGEDRQPAPRVPIVAP
;
A
#
# COMPACT_ATOMS: atom_id res chain seq x y z
N MET A 1 32.20 -0.94 -18.67
CA MET A 1 30.75 -1.06 -18.49
C MET A 1 30.41 -2.48 -18.05
N ARG A 2 30.34 -2.77 -16.76
CA ARG A 2 29.91 -4.07 -16.25
C ARG A 2 28.42 -3.98 -15.97
N ARG A 3 27.62 -4.75 -16.70
CA ARG A 3 26.22 -4.98 -16.39
C ARG A 3 26.16 -5.65 -15.01
N VAL A 4 25.54 -4.97 -14.07
CA VAL A 4 25.18 -5.58 -12.79
C VAL A 4 24.08 -6.60 -13.13
N SER A 5 24.48 -7.89 -13.07
CA SER A 5 23.54 -9.00 -13.10
C SER A 5 22.58 -8.79 -11.93
N VAL A 6 21.31 -8.60 -12.26
CA VAL A 6 20.23 -8.77 -11.31
C VAL A 6 20.41 -10.19 -10.77
N ALA A 7 20.83 -10.31 -9.51
CA ALA A 7 20.90 -11.58 -8.84
C ALA A 7 19.52 -12.20 -8.96
N GLU A 8 19.39 -13.18 -9.85
CA GLU A 8 18.31 -14.14 -9.82
C GLU A 8 18.30 -14.72 -8.41
N ARG A 9 17.48 -14.15 -7.56
CA ARG A 9 16.99 -14.90 -6.42
C ARG A 9 16.16 -16.00 -7.04
N THR A 10 16.87 -17.10 -7.33
CA THR A 10 16.24 -18.37 -7.63
C THR A 10 15.44 -18.73 -6.38
N VAL A 11 14.23 -18.19 -6.29
CA VAL A 11 13.17 -18.86 -5.56
C VAL A 11 13.16 -20.20 -6.28
N LYS A 12 13.74 -21.23 -5.63
CA LYS A 12 13.59 -22.60 -6.07
C LYS A 12 12.08 -22.84 -6.02
N THR A 13 11.40 -22.46 -7.09
CA THR A 13 10.07 -22.96 -7.38
C THR A 13 10.32 -24.45 -7.47
N VAL A 14 10.06 -25.14 -6.38
CA VAL A 14 9.93 -26.58 -6.40
C VAL A 14 8.88 -26.78 -7.47
N SER A 15 9.34 -27.15 -8.68
CA SER A 15 8.47 -27.26 -9.83
C SER A 15 7.32 -28.15 -9.40
N SER A 16 6.08 -27.74 -9.66
CA SER A 16 4.88 -28.55 -9.39
C SER A 16 5.05 -29.98 -9.93
N VAL A 17 5.84 -30.14 -10.98
CA VAL A 17 6.24 -31.42 -11.57
C VAL A 17 7.10 -32.24 -10.60
N THR A 18 8.02 -31.62 -9.87
CA THR A 18 8.90 -32.33 -8.91
C THR A 18 8.11 -32.82 -7.69
N VAL A 19 7.19 -32.00 -7.19
CA VAL A 19 6.32 -32.39 -6.06
C VAL A 19 5.37 -33.52 -6.48
N VAL A 20 4.76 -33.42 -7.67
CA VAL A 20 3.89 -34.48 -8.22
C VAL A 20 4.67 -35.77 -8.47
N ALA A 21 5.89 -35.70 -8.98
CA ALA A 21 6.76 -36.87 -9.19
C ALA A 21 7.17 -37.55 -7.87
N PHE A 22 7.47 -36.78 -6.82
CA PHE A 22 7.78 -37.35 -5.50
C PHE A 22 6.56 -38.01 -4.86
N ILE A 23 5.39 -37.41 -4.95
CA ILE A 23 4.12 -37.99 -4.44
C ILE A 23 3.79 -39.27 -5.23
N SER A 24 3.92 -39.26 -6.54
CA SER A 24 3.68 -40.42 -7.38
C SER A 24 4.65 -41.58 -7.09
N ALA A 25 5.94 -41.31 -6.91
CA ALA A 25 6.95 -42.28 -6.56
C ALA A 25 6.73 -42.91 -5.17
N SER A 26 6.32 -42.06 -4.20
CA SER A 26 6.01 -42.54 -2.84
C SER A 26 4.75 -43.42 -2.81
N ILE A 27 3.72 -43.09 -3.58
CA ILE A 27 2.51 -43.91 -3.71
C ILE A 27 2.83 -45.22 -4.42
N TRP A 28 3.67 -45.20 -5.46
CA TRP A 28 4.09 -46.41 -6.18
C TRP A 28 4.94 -47.32 -5.34
N ALA A 29 5.89 -46.77 -4.55
CA ALA A 29 6.72 -47.56 -3.63
C ALA A 29 5.90 -48.19 -2.51
N ALA A 30 4.93 -47.49 -1.95
CA ALA A 30 3.99 -48.00 -0.95
C ALA A 30 3.10 -49.12 -1.50
N ALA A 31 2.62 -48.98 -2.75
CA ALA A 31 1.81 -49.98 -3.42
C ALA A 31 2.56 -51.28 -3.77
N ASN A 32 3.87 -51.19 -4.01
CA ASN A 32 4.73 -52.36 -4.29
C ASN A 32 5.33 -53.00 -3.03
N ALA A 33 5.37 -52.34 -1.89
CA ALA A 33 5.95 -52.87 -0.63
C ALA A 33 5.03 -53.85 0.11
N THR A 34 3.75 -53.87 -0.22
CA THR A 34 2.78 -54.78 0.39
C THR A 34 1.88 -55.34 -0.70
N SER A 35 1.92 -56.67 -0.89
CA SER A 35 0.99 -57.43 -1.73
C SER A 35 -0.40 -57.48 -1.07
N VAL A 36 -0.94 -56.33 -0.75
CA VAL A 36 -2.29 -56.19 -0.22
C VAL A 36 -3.19 -55.72 -1.36
N VAL A 37 -4.14 -56.55 -1.74
CA VAL A 37 -5.25 -56.15 -2.60
C VAL A 37 -5.93 -54.98 -1.89
N ALA A 38 -5.73 -53.77 -2.39
CA ALA A 38 -6.40 -52.60 -1.85
C ALA A 38 -7.90 -52.84 -1.97
N THR A 39 -8.62 -52.78 -0.83
CA THR A 39 -10.06 -52.88 -0.83
C THR A 39 -10.64 -51.66 -1.56
N ALA A 40 -11.84 -51.78 -2.12
CA ALA A 40 -12.53 -50.70 -2.79
C ALA A 40 -12.59 -49.42 -1.91
N ASP A 41 -12.72 -49.61 -0.61
CA ASP A 41 -12.76 -48.53 0.39
C ASP A 41 -11.42 -47.80 0.53
N GLN A 42 -10.29 -48.52 0.48
CA GLN A 42 -8.94 -47.93 0.52
C GLN A 42 -8.66 -47.10 -0.76
N LEU A 43 -9.11 -47.61 -1.91
CA LEU A 43 -8.99 -46.89 -3.18
C LEU A 43 -9.84 -45.61 -3.19
N ALA A 44 -11.09 -45.68 -2.68
CA ALA A 44 -11.95 -44.52 -2.55
C ALA A 44 -11.37 -43.48 -1.59
N ALA A 45 -10.81 -43.89 -0.44
CA ALA A 45 -10.17 -43.00 0.50
C ALA A 45 -8.91 -42.33 -0.12
N ALA A 46 -8.10 -43.06 -0.86
CA ALA A 46 -6.94 -42.51 -1.55
C ALA A 46 -7.35 -41.50 -2.64
N GLN A 47 -8.41 -41.80 -3.41
CA GLN A 47 -8.95 -40.86 -4.39
C GLN A 47 -9.46 -39.58 -3.75
N GLN A 48 -10.18 -39.67 -2.63
CA GLN A 48 -10.67 -38.51 -1.91
C GLN A 48 -9.51 -37.66 -1.36
N MET A 49 -8.46 -38.29 -0.86
CA MET A 49 -7.25 -37.62 -0.38
C MET A 49 -6.53 -36.87 -1.50
N ILE A 50 -6.45 -37.47 -2.71
CA ILE A 50 -5.85 -36.83 -3.89
C ILE A 50 -6.66 -35.59 -4.29
N LEU A 51 -7.98 -35.66 -4.30
CA LEU A 51 -8.85 -34.53 -4.60
C LEU A 51 -8.65 -33.39 -3.59
N THR A 52 -8.65 -33.70 -2.29
CA THR A 52 -8.41 -32.72 -1.23
C THR A 52 -7.04 -32.06 -1.35
N LEU A 53 -5.99 -32.83 -1.66
CA LEU A 53 -4.65 -32.30 -1.89
C LEU A 53 -4.60 -31.39 -3.13
N HIS A 54 -5.31 -31.78 -4.21
CA HIS A 54 -5.39 -30.99 -5.43
C HIS A 54 -6.02 -29.62 -5.15
N ASP A 55 -7.16 -29.60 -4.44
CA ASP A 55 -7.84 -28.36 -4.07
C ASP A 55 -6.98 -27.48 -3.16
N THR A 56 -6.31 -28.09 -2.19
CA THR A 56 -5.38 -27.35 -1.29
C THR A 56 -4.24 -26.72 -2.07
N VAL A 57 -3.61 -27.46 -3.00
CA VAL A 57 -2.52 -26.94 -3.85
C VAL A 57 -3.04 -25.81 -4.74
N HIS A 58 -4.25 -25.94 -5.29
CA HIS A 58 -4.85 -24.91 -6.13
C HIS A 58 -5.10 -23.61 -5.33
N VAL A 59 -5.67 -23.72 -4.14
CA VAL A 59 -5.90 -22.57 -3.25
C VAL A 59 -4.57 -21.88 -2.86
N LEU A 60 -3.56 -22.67 -2.43
CA LEU A 60 -2.25 -22.14 -2.09
C LEU A 60 -1.56 -21.45 -3.27
N ARG A 61 -1.64 -22.05 -4.47
CA ARG A 61 -1.09 -21.45 -5.69
C ARG A 61 -1.77 -20.11 -6.01
N THR A 62 -3.09 -20.07 -5.93
CA THR A 62 -3.86 -18.83 -6.17
C THR A 62 -3.50 -17.77 -5.14
N GLN A 63 -3.35 -18.14 -3.86
CA GLN A 63 -2.95 -17.22 -2.82
C GLN A 63 -1.53 -16.68 -3.05
N VAL A 64 -0.57 -17.54 -3.39
CA VAL A 64 0.81 -17.11 -3.70
C VAL A 64 0.86 -16.17 -4.89
N LEU A 65 0.11 -16.45 -5.96
CA LEU A 65 0.02 -15.56 -7.13
C LEU A 65 -0.64 -14.22 -6.79
N TYR A 66 -1.68 -14.23 -5.97
CA TYR A 66 -2.34 -13.02 -5.49
C TYR A 66 -1.39 -12.18 -4.61
N ASP A 67 -0.68 -12.80 -3.67
CA ASP A 67 0.27 -12.12 -2.81
C ASP A 67 1.48 -11.59 -3.61
N ALA A 68 1.98 -12.35 -4.59
CA ALA A 68 3.04 -11.90 -5.50
C ALA A 68 2.60 -10.68 -6.34
N ALA A 69 1.39 -10.70 -6.89
CA ALA A 69 0.85 -9.55 -7.63
C ALA A 69 0.67 -8.30 -6.74
N ARG A 70 0.37 -8.48 -5.44
CA ARG A 70 0.29 -7.38 -4.48
C ARG A 70 1.65 -6.83 -4.05
N VAL A 71 2.70 -7.66 -4.09
CA VAL A 71 4.06 -7.22 -3.72
C VAL A 71 4.59 -6.18 -4.70
N ASP A 72 4.23 -6.28 -5.99
CA ASP A 72 4.73 -5.36 -7.03
C ASP A 72 3.81 -4.18 -7.33
N SER A 73 2.61 -4.12 -6.69
CA SER A 73 1.69 -3.00 -6.87
C SER A 73 1.78 -2.01 -5.73
N ALA A 74 1.95 -0.73 -6.06
CA ALA A 74 1.81 0.33 -5.06
C ALA A 74 0.37 0.32 -4.52
N PRO A 75 0.17 0.50 -3.19
CA PRO A 75 -1.17 0.60 -2.63
C PRO A 75 -1.89 1.86 -3.15
N ASP A 76 -3.21 1.80 -3.26
CA ASP A 76 -4.02 3.01 -3.43
C ASP A 76 -3.79 3.94 -2.24
N MET A 77 -3.43 5.18 -2.52
CA MET A 77 -3.03 6.17 -1.52
C MET A 77 -4.04 7.33 -1.49
N ILE A 78 -4.54 7.65 -0.29
CA ILE A 78 -5.29 8.90 -0.07
C ILE A 78 -4.32 10.07 0.06
N MET A 79 -4.82 11.30 -0.15
CA MET A 79 -4.05 12.53 0.07
C MET A 79 -3.58 12.59 1.53
N PRO A 80 -2.27 12.79 1.79
CA PRO A 80 -1.74 12.80 3.15
C PRO A 80 -2.11 14.06 3.95
N VAL A 81 -2.53 15.12 3.28
CA VAL A 81 -2.98 16.37 3.91
C VAL A 81 -4.05 17.04 3.04
N ALA A 82 -5.04 17.67 3.67
CA ALA A 82 -6.02 18.50 2.97
C ALA A 82 -5.34 19.83 2.59
N GLY A 83 -4.77 19.88 1.37
CA GLY A 83 -4.00 21.02 0.90
C GLY A 83 -3.91 21.08 -0.61
N LEU A 84 -3.25 22.12 -1.12
CA LEU A 84 -3.05 22.32 -2.54
C LEU A 84 -1.62 21.89 -2.94
N VAL A 85 -1.47 21.30 -4.12
CA VAL A 85 -0.17 21.04 -4.73
C VAL A 85 0.41 22.38 -5.21
N THR A 86 1.48 22.83 -4.57
CA THR A 86 2.16 24.10 -4.91
C THR A 86 3.46 23.89 -5.67
N SER A 87 4.03 22.68 -5.62
CA SER A 87 5.19 22.30 -6.42
C SER A 87 5.12 20.83 -6.80
N GLN A 88 5.34 20.53 -8.07
CA GLN A 88 5.24 19.18 -8.61
C GLN A 88 6.59 18.46 -8.60
N PHE A 89 6.51 17.13 -8.71
CA PHE A 89 7.67 16.28 -8.98
C PHE A 89 8.32 16.67 -10.30
N THR A 90 9.64 16.89 -10.29
CA THR A 90 10.37 17.24 -11.51
C THR A 90 11.83 16.82 -11.43
N ARG A 91 12.43 16.52 -12.57
CA ARG A 91 13.85 16.19 -12.68
C ARG A 91 14.77 17.39 -12.46
N SER A 92 14.26 18.61 -12.65
CA SER A 92 15.04 19.85 -12.48
C SER A 92 14.10 21.03 -12.24
N ARG A 93 14.28 21.73 -11.11
CA ARG A 93 13.65 23.03 -10.83
C ARG A 93 14.66 23.95 -10.13
N PHE A 94 14.47 25.25 -10.27
CA PHE A 94 15.23 26.22 -9.50
C PHE A 94 14.78 26.18 -8.04
N HIS A 95 15.77 25.98 -7.14
CA HIS A 95 15.50 25.92 -5.70
C HIS A 95 15.61 27.33 -5.10
N PRO A 96 14.54 27.91 -4.51
CA PRO A 96 14.51 29.32 -4.14
C PRO A 96 15.53 29.70 -3.05
N LEU A 97 15.77 28.81 -2.07
CA LEU A 97 16.72 29.08 -0.99
C LEU A 97 18.17 28.76 -1.35
N LEU A 98 18.40 27.72 -2.14
CA LEU A 98 19.76 27.32 -2.54
C LEU A 98 20.24 28.00 -3.81
N GLN A 99 19.34 28.62 -4.58
CA GLN A 99 19.61 29.31 -5.86
C GLN A 99 20.32 28.44 -6.89
N ILE A 100 20.02 27.14 -6.90
CA ILE A 100 20.56 26.16 -7.86
C ILE A 100 19.43 25.36 -8.48
N PHE A 101 19.69 24.81 -9.66
CA PHE A 101 18.81 23.81 -10.27
C PHE A 101 19.04 22.44 -9.63
N ARG A 102 17.98 21.79 -9.15
CA ARG A 102 18.01 20.44 -8.57
C ARG A 102 16.72 19.69 -8.84
N PRO A 103 16.74 18.35 -8.76
CA PRO A 103 15.52 17.55 -8.79
C PRO A 103 14.61 17.90 -7.62
N HIS A 104 13.31 17.86 -7.84
CA HIS A 104 12.28 17.80 -6.81
C HIS A 104 11.73 16.38 -6.76
N ARG A 105 12.07 15.62 -5.74
CA ARG A 105 11.81 14.19 -5.63
C ARG A 105 10.40 13.83 -5.17
N GLY A 106 9.60 14.85 -4.85
CA GLY A 106 8.23 14.71 -4.34
C GLY A 106 7.32 15.81 -4.86
N VAL A 107 6.25 16.04 -4.15
CA VAL A 107 5.34 17.17 -4.33
C VAL A 107 5.27 17.98 -3.04
N ASP A 108 5.12 19.31 -3.16
CA ASP A 108 4.89 20.17 -2.02
C ASP A 108 3.38 20.43 -1.88
N LEU A 109 2.83 20.07 -0.72
CA LEU A 109 1.43 20.20 -0.37
C LEU A 109 1.27 21.31 0.68
N THR A 110 0.76 22.46 0.28
CA THR A 110 0.54 23.59 1.19
C THR A 110 -0.69 23.35 2.04
N ALA A 111 -0.54 23.49 3.36
CA ALA A 111 -1.62 23.46 4.32
C ALA A 111 -1.28 24.35 5.54
N PRO A 112 -2.25 24.79 6.34
CA PRO A 112 -2.01 25.58 7.53
C PRO A 112 -1.06 24.89 8.51
N PHE A 113 -0.21 25.67 9.18
CA PHE A 113 0.72 25.18 10.20
C PHE A 113 -0.04 24.41 11.29
N GLY A 114 0.43 23.21 11.64
CA GLY A 114 -0.21 22.34 12.63
C GLY A 114 -1.32 21.44 12.07
N THR A 115 -1.68 21.55 10.78
CA THR A 115 -2.63 20.60 10.14
C THR A 115 -2.11 19.19 10.26
N LYS A 116 -2.99 18.23 10.54
CA LYS A 116 -2.61 16.81 10.63
C LYS A 116 -2.18 16.27 9.27
N ILE A 117 -1.06 15.56 9.26
CA ILE A 117 -0.58 14.75 8.16
C ILE A 117 -1.01 13.31 8.47
N VAL A 118 -1.64 12.63 7.52
CA VAL A 118 -2.13 11.26 7.71
C VAL A 118 -1.39 10.26 6.84
N ALA A 119 -1.32 9.01 7.29
CA ALA A 119 -0.80 7.91 6.48
C ALA A 119 -1.72 7.68 5.28
N PRO A 120 -1.19 7.62 4.04
CA PRO A 120 -2.01 7.49 2.84
C PRO A 120 -2.55 6.07 2.63
N ALA A 121 -1.89 5.07 3.21
CA ALA A 121 -2.26 3.66 3.19
C ALA A 121 -1.73 2.97 4.45
N VAL A 122 -2.07 1.69 4.65
CA VAL A 122 -1.49 0.86 5.73
C VAL A 122 0.02 0.77 5.55
N ALA A 123 0.76 1.00 6.64
CA ALA A 123 2.22 1.02 6.62
C ALA A 123 2.83 0.70 7.99
N THR A 124 4.16 0.57 8.00
CA THR A 124 4.98 0.58 9.21
C THR A 124 5.90 1.81 9.19
N VAL A 125 6.01 2.52 10.30
CA VAL A 125 6.91 3.65 10.46
C VAL A 125 8.35 3.15 10.48
N THR A 126 9.17 3.57 9.52
CA THR A 126 10.56 3.13 9.39
C THR A 126 11.56 4.20 9.80
N PHE A 127 11.15 5.47 9.80
CA PHE A 127 12.01 6.56 10.25
C PHE A 127 11.19 7.69 10.89
N VAL A 128 11.73 8.27 11.97
CA VAL A 128 11.29 9.52 12.60
C VAL A 128 12.53 10.25 13.07
N GLY A 129 12.80 11.43 12.52
CA GLY A 129 13.99 12.19 12.86
C GLY A 129 14.28 13.36 11.93
N TRP A 130 15.44 13.96 12.07
CA TRP A 130 15.89 15.08 11.24
C TRP A 130 16.66 14.59 10.02
N LYS A 131 16.30 15.08 8.83
CA LYS A 131 17.05 14.91 7.59
C LYS A 131 17.52 16.24 7.05
N MET A 132 18.72 16.24 6.47
CA MET A 132 19.28 17.45 5.86
C MET A 132 18.39 17.90 4.69
N GLY A 133 17.93 19.14 4.76
CA GLY A 133 16.99 19.71 3.80
C GLY A 133 15.53 19.54 4.19
N ASP A 134 15.10 18.32 4.49
CA ASP A 134 13.68 18.00 4.75
C ASP A 134 13.24 18.34 6.19
N GLY A 135 14.20 18.65 7.09
CA GLY A 135 13.90 18.98 8.49
C GLY A 135 13.40 17.76 9.25
N LEU A 136 12.43 17.94 10.14
CA LEU A 136 11.77 16.84 10.84
C LEU A 136 10.97 16.02 9.84
N THR A 137 11.30 14.75 9.76
CA THR A 137 10.84 13.83 8.73
C THR A 137 10.25 12.56 9.36
N VAL A 138 9.15 12.09 8.79
CA VAL A 138 8.58 10.75 9.03
C VAL A 138 8.68 9.96 7.74
N GLU A 139 9.03 8.66 7.82
CA GLU A 139 8.96 7.72 6.70
C GLU A 139 8.12 6.52 7.05
N LEU A 140 7.36 6.07 6.07
CA LEU A 140 6.51 4.90 6.16
C LEU A 140 6.90 3.90 5.07
N THR A 141 6.99 2.62 5.42
CA THR A 141 7.11 1.53 4.45
C THR A 141 5.78 0.82 4.30
N HIS A 142 5.32 0.74 3.06
CA HIS A 142 4.09 0.08 2.63
C HIS A 142 4.40 -1.29 2.00
N THR A 143 3.38 -2.01 1.60
CA THR A 143 3.51 -3.21 0.77
C THR A 143 4.05 -2.85 -0.62
N GLY A 144 4.56 -3.82 -1.38
CA GLY A 144 5.03 -3.61 -2.75
C GLY A 144 6.34 -2.81 -2.86
N GLY A 145 7.18 -2.77 -1.81
CA GLY A 145 8.46 -2.05 -1.85
C GLY A 145 8.31 -0.53 -1.92
N VAL A 146 7.13 -0.02 -1.55
CA VAL A 146 6.83 1.41 -1.55
C VAL A 146 7.20 2.04 -0.21
N THR A 147 7.86 3.19 -0.27
CA THR A 147 8.16 4.03 0.89
C THR A 147 7.61 5.43 0.63
N THR A 148 7.00 6.05 1.65
CA THR A 148 6.58 7.45 1.62
C THR A 148 7.34 8.27 2.65
N LEU A 149 7.68 9.51 2.29
CA LEU A 149 8.41 10.46 3.13
C LEU A 149 7.59 11.74 3.30
N TYR A 150 7.59 12.25 4.53
CA TYR A 150 6.91 13.49 4.93
C TYR A 150 7.92 14.41 5.56
N GLY A 151 8.37 15.42 4.80
CA GLY A 151 9.33 16.42 5.23
C GLY A 151 8.65 17.69 5.80
N HIS A 152 9.47 18.56 6.37
CA HIS A 152 9.11 19.86 6.95
C HIS A 152 8.09 19.78 8.10
N CYS A 153 7.97 18.61 8.75
CA CYS A 153 7.03 18.40 9.85
C CYS A 153 7.35 19.35 11.03
N ARG A 154 6.28 19.75 11.75
CA ARG A 154 6.40 20.41 13.04
C ARG A 154 6.65 19.41 14.15
N GLU A 155 5.89 18.32 14.16
CA GLU A 155 5.88 17.32 15.21
C GLU A 155 5.54 15.96 14.60
N ALA A 156 6.21 14.91 15.07
CA ALA A 156 5.87 13.54 14.75
C ALA A 156 4.94 12.98 15.84
N LEU A 157 3.85 12.34 15.42
CA LEU A 157 2.82 11.78 16.30
C LEU A 157 2.96 10.25 16.43
N VAL A 158 3.98 9.68 15.82
CA VAL A 158 4.27 8.24 15.75
C VAL A 158 5.72 7.95 16.09
N ARG A 159 6.03 6.69 16.33
CA ARG A 159 7.40 6.19 16.59
C ARG A 159 7.80 5.11 15.61
N VAL A 160 9.10 4.93 15.40
CA VAL A 160 9.66 3.87 14.57
C VAL A 160 9.17 2.49 15.03
N GLY A 161 8.81 1.62 14.09
CA GLY A 161 8.23 0.30 14.31
C GLY A 161 6.70 0.29 14.51
N GLN A 162 6.07 1.45 14.66
CA GLN A 162 4.61 1.54 14.79
C GLN A 162 3.93 1.20 13.47
N ARG A 163 2.89 0.33 13.54
CA ARG A 163 1.98 0.10 12.41
C ARG A 163 0.90 1.18 12.41
N VAL A 164 0.61 1.70 11.23
CA VAL A 164 -0.39 2.76 11.01
C VAL A 164 -1.39 2.33 9.95
N HIS A 165 -2.62 2.84 10.07
CA HIS A 165 -3.70 2.62 9.12
C HIS A 165 -3.86 3.84 8.19
N ALA A 166 -4.47 3.66 7.03
CA ALA A 166 -4.87 4.76 6.17
C ALA A 166 -5.71 5.79 6.96
N GLY A 167 -5.43 7.08 6.78
CA GLY A 167 -6.10 8.16 7.50
C GLY A 167 -5.62 8.39 8.94
N GLN A 168 -4.75 7.54 9.49
CA GLN A 168 -4.20 7.77 10.83
C GLN A 168 -3.21 8.93 10.83
N ALA A 169 -3.36 9.87 11.77
CA ALA A 169 -2.43 10.99 11.93
C ALA A 169 -1.03 10.49 12.32
N ILE A 170 0.00 10.94 11.59
CA ILE A 170 1.40 10.55 11.76
C ILE A 170 2.31 11.71 12.12
N ALA A 171 1.95 12.92 11.70
CA ALA A 171 2.70 14.14 11.96
C ALA A 171 1.79 15.38 11.86
N THR A 172 2.36 16.56 12.05
CA THR A 172 1.69 17.84 11.78
C THR A 172 2.53 18.70 10.84
N VAL A 173 1.84 19.50 10.00
CA VAL A 173 2.46 20.42 9.04
C VAL A 173 3.29 21.46 9.79
N GLY A 174 4.51 21.65 9.33
CA GLY A 174 5.47 22.59 9.86
C GLY A 174 6.13 23.43 8.76
N SER A 175 7.33 23.92 9.08
CA SER A 175 8.23 24.62 8.18
C SER A 175 9.68 24.36 8.61
N SER A 176 9.98 23.14 9.04
CA SER A 176 11.33 22.75 9.48
C SER A 176 12.26 22.48 8.31
N GLY A 177 13.56 22.60 8.49
CA GLY A 177 14.55 22.40 7.43
C GLY A 177 14.56 23.53 6.38
N LEU A 178 14.77 23.19 5.10
CA LEU A 178 14.82 24.14 3.98
C LEU A 178 13.43 24.42 3.41
N ALA A 179 12.57 25.01 4.23
CA ALA A 179 11.21 25.38 3.85
C ALA A 179 11.03 26.91 3.79
N THR A 180 10.26 27.41 2.82
CA THR A 180 9.92 28.82 2.67
C THR A 180 8.64 29.24 3.41
N GLY A 181 7.91 28.27 3.92
CA GLY A 181 6.64 28.45 4.65
C GLY A 181 5.99 27.12 4.97
N PRO A 182 4.82 27.12 5.63
CA PRO A 182 4.16 25.89 6.04
C PRO A 182 3.71 25.03 4.84
N HIS A 183 4.26 23.84 4.73
CA HIS A 183 3.87 22.83 3.74
C HIS A 183 4.40 21.45 4.14
N VAL A 184 3.97 20.42 3.44
CA VAL A 184 4.54 19.07 3.50
C VAL A 184 5.26 18.79 2.22
N HIS A 185 6.53 18.43 2.30
CA HIS A 185 7.25 17.78 1.22
C HIS A 185 6.90 16.30 1.26
N PHE A 186 6.19 15.80 0.25
CA PHE A 186 5.71 14.43 0.16
C PHE A 186 6.39 13.68 -0.98
N GLU A 187 7.14 12.63 -0.64
CA GLU A 187 7.78 11.74 -1.62
C GLU A 187 7.13 10.36 -1.61
N VAL A 188 7.10 9.73 -2.80
CA VAL A 188 6.82 8.31 -2.99
C VAL A 188 8.04 7.69 -3.65
N MET A 189 8.56 6.61 -3.06
CA MET A 189 9.69 5.85 -3.61
C MET A 189 9.25 4.41 -3.86
N MET A 190 9.58 3.89 -5.03
CA MET A 190 9.42 2.48 -5.40
C MET A 190 10.79 1.84 -5.41
N HIS A 191 11.03 0.84 -4.54
CA HIS A 191 12.34 0.18 -4.41
C HIS A 191 13.50 1.18 -4.29
N GLY A 192 13.31 2.26 -3.52
CA GLY A 192 14.30 3.32 -3.30
C GLY A 192 14.43 4.34 -4.43
N THR A 193 13.68 4.23 -5.51
CA THR A 193 13.66 5.19 -6.62
C THR A 193 12.47 6.16 -6.46
N PRO A 194 12.71 7.48 -6.37
CA PRO A 194 11.63 8.47 -6.34
C PRO A 194 10.78 8.44 -7.60
N ILE A 195 9.47 8.43 -7.43
CA ILE A 195 8.47 8.44 -8.50
C ILE A 195 7.48 9.57 -8.25
N ASP A 196 6.75 9.99 -9.29
CA ASP A 196 5.76 11.06 -9.19
C ASP A 196 4.60 10.64 -8.27
N PRO A 197 4.44 11.27 -7.08
CA PRO A 197 3.41 10.90 -6.12
C PRO A 197 1.98 11.03 -6.65
N LEU A 198 1.72 11.98 -7.55
CA LEU A 198 0.37 12.26 -8.06
C LEU A 198 -0.23 11.09 -8.85
N ARG A 199 0.60 10.15 -9.30
CA ARG A 199 0.13 8.93 -10.00
C ARG A 199 -0.50 7.90 -9.07
N TYR A 200 -0.25 8.00 -7.77
CA TYR A 200 -0.65 7.02 -6.76
C TYR A 200 -1.66 7.59 -5.76
N LEU A 201 -1.84 8.91 -5.77
CA LEU A 201 -2.83 9.57 -4.95
C LEU A 201 -4.18 9.50 -5.65
N SER A 202 -5.10 8.69 -5.10
CA SER A 202 -6.49 8.67 -5.55
C SER A 202 -7.17 9.98 -5.15
N ALA A 203 -7.89 10.59 -6.06
CA ALA A 203 -8.73 11.76 -5.79
C ALA A 203 -9.94 11.45 -4.87
N SER A 204 -10.04 10.23 -4.36
CA SER A 204 -11.15 9.74 -3.56
C SER A 204 -10.94 9.98 -2.05
N HIS A 205 -10.80 11.22 -1.65
CA HIS A 205 -11.36 11.68 -0.39
C HIS A 205 -12.13 12.96 -0.67
N ASP A 206 -13.10 12.81 -1.52
CA ASP A 206 -14.11 13.84 -1.77
C ASP A 206 -15.02 13.91 -0.53
N SER A 207 -14.53 14.61 0.49
CA SER A 207 -15.36 15.08 1.62
C SER A 207 -16.57 15.85 1.12
N THR A 208 -16.51 16.34 -0.12
CA THR A 208 -17.58 17.04 -0.81
C THR A 208 -18.69 16.08 -1.22
N THR A 209 -18.36 14.85 -1.62
CA THR A 209 -19.37 13.85 -2.01
C THR A 209 -20.09 13.31 -0.78
N ALA A 210 -19.40 13.09 0.35
CA ALA A 210 -20.03 12.67 1.60
C ALA A 210 -20.94 13.76 2.19
N VAL A 211 -20.54 15.04 2.09
CA VAL A 211 -21.38 16.19 2.49
C VAL A 211 -22.54 16.38 1.53
N ALA A 212 -22.33 16.24 0.22
CA ALA A 212 -23.39 16.34 -0.78
C ALA A 212 -24.39 15.17 -0.68
N GLU A 213 -23.97 13.97 -0.32
CA GLU A 213 -24.85 12.83 -0.10
C GLU A 213 -25.63 12.96 1.21
N LYS A 214 -25.01 13.48 2.26
CA LYS A 214 -25.67 13.81 3.52
C LYS A 214 -26.71 14.92 3.34
N LEU A 215 -26.40 15.98 2.59
CA LEU A 215 -27.34 17.06 2.26
C LEU A 215 -28.47 16.60 1.33
N ARG A 216 -28.21 15.62 0.43
CA ARG A 216 -29.24 15.02 -0.41
C ARG A 216 -30.14 14.04 0.34
N GLY A 217 -29.67 13.47 1.47
CA GLY A 217 -30.43 12.61 2.37
C GLY A 217 -31.40 13.35 3.27
N GLU A 218 -31.12 14.61 3.63
CA GLU A 218 -31.94 15.41 4.51
C GLU A 218 -33.14 16.08 3.80
N ASP A 219 -33.13 16.20 2.47
CA ASP A 219 -34.20 16.83 1.68
C ASP A 219 -35.35 15.84 1.31
N ARG A 220 -35.34 14.62 1.82
CA ARG A 220 -36.40 13.62 1.63
C ARG A 220 -37.31 13.47 2.86
N GLN A 221 -37.55 14.52 3.60
CA GLN A 221 -38.69 14.50 4.50
C GLN A 221 -39.98 14.77 3.69
N PRO A 222 -40.97 13.85 3.71
CA PRO A 222 -42.25 14.10 3.06
C PRO A 222 -42.92 15.26 3.78
N ALA A 223 -43.38 16.23 3.00
CA ALA A 223 -44.13 17.39 3.51
C ALA A 223 -45.29 16.94 4.43
N PRO A 224 -45.52 17.65 5.53
CA PRO A 224 -46.63 17.34 6.46
C PRO A 224 -47.96 17.40 5.69
N ARG A 225 -48.74 16.32 5.75
CA ARG A 225 -50.08 16.26 5.18
C ARG A 225 -50.97 17.24 5.96
N VAL A 226 -51.39 18.30 5.31
CA VAL A 226 -52.43 19.19 5.83
C VAL A 226 -53.76 18.43 5.80
N PRO A 227 -54.51 18.30 6.93
CA PRO A 227 -55.81 17.67 6.92
C PRO A 227 -56.80 18.56 6.15
N ILE A 228 -57.41 17.94 5.11
CA ILE A 228 -58.56 18.58 4.41
C ILE A 228 -59.77 18.50 5.33
N VAL A 229 -60.21 19.64 5.84
CA VAL A 229 -61.49 19.77 6.52
C VAL A 229 -62.55 19.87 5.41
N ALA A 230 -63.39 18.86 5.32
CA ALA A 230 -64.57 18.90 4.42
C ALA A 230 -65.70 19.75 5.04
N PRO A 231 -66.56 20.34 4.20
CA PRO A 231 -67.64 21.27 4.60
C PRO A 231 -68.77 20.60 5.39
#